data_d1bc83e7265b2da0afc1997af3bacfbe
#
_entry.id   d1bc83e7265b2da0afc1997af3bacfbe
#
_cell.length_a   1.000
_cell.length_b   1.000
_cell.length_c   1.000
_cell.angle_alpha   90.00
_cell.angle_beta   90.00
_cell.angle_gamma   90.00
#
_symmetry.space_group_name_H-M   'P 1'
#
loop_
_entity.id
_entity.type
_entity.pdbx_description
1 polymer ?
#
loop_
_entity_poly.entity_id
_entity_poly.type
_entity_poly.pdbx_seq_one_letter_code
_entity_poly.pdbx_strand_id
1 'polypeptide(L)'
;MSTDQPRDLSTEPSSSRHPGIDHVLPSSSLKSLAHPLRVRIYDELSSYGPMTASGLGERLDESSGSTSYHLRQLERAGLVREDTTRGKGRERWWERTPGSIAIPDARSLPAGSAERLAVKLVEDEWFRSREQNFREFVLEGDQVLGDDWLDVATSDTINLRLTPDQLGALVADIDVVLKRYIDAHKRTPSPGSRPVQIHINAFPLMRGEPTAGTTAPATADPGTAATAETATTESADTTKER
;
A
#
# COMPACT_ATOMS: atom_id res chain seq x y z
N MET A 1 32.47 -11.92 40.48
CA MET A 1 31.10 -12.50 40.39
C MET A 1 30.24 -11.46 39.76
N SER A 2 30.13 -11.52 38.45
CA SER A 2 29.31 -10.59 37.64
C SER A 2 28.19 -11.43 37.06
N THR A 3 26.96 -11.20 37.54
CA THR A 3 25.75 -11.86 37.11
C THR A 3 25.31 -11.26 35.80
N ASP A 4 25.52 -12.04 34.76
CA ASP A 4 24.96 -11.82 33.43
C ASP A 4 23.43 -12.10 33.52
N GLN A 5 22.63 -11.05 33.47
CA GLN A 5 21.17 -11.16 33.37
C GLN A 5 20.80 -11.29 31.89
N PRO A 6 20.02 -12.31 31.51
CA PRO A 6 19.53 -12.42 30.15
C PRO A 6 18.57 -11.25 29.85
N ARG A 7 18.85 -10.53 28.76
CA ARG A 7 17.91 -9.52 28.22
C ARG A 7 16.63 -10.21 27.83
N ASP A 8 15.58 -9.87 28.56
CA ASP A 8 14.19 -10.18 28.22
C ASP A 8 13.86 -9.50 26.88
N LEU A 9 13.84 -10.29 25.82
CA LEU A 9 13.32 -9.90 24.52
C LEU A 9 11.79 -9.98 24.60
N SER A 10 11.20 -9.14 25.42
CA SER A 10 9.76 -8.91 25.42
C SER A 10 9.37 -8.39 24.03
N THR A 11 8.74 -9.27 23.32
CA THR A 11 8.18 -9.13 21.99
C THR A 11 7.21 -7.94 21.96
N GLU A 12 7.69 -6.78 21.54
CA GLU A 12 6.80 -5.71 21.10
C GLU A 12 5.94 -6.27 19.96
N PRO A 13 4.61 -6.09 19.99
CA PRO A 13 3.75 -6.62 18.95
C PRO A 13 4.14 -6.01 17.61
N SER A 14 4.36 -6.85 16.63
CA SER A 14 4.81 -6.57 15.25
C SER A 14 3.90 -5.61 14.44
N SER A 15 3.12 -4.77 15.09
CA SER A 15 2.09 -3.95 14.47
C SER A 15 2.55 -2.58 13.92
N SER A 16 3.85 -2.24 13.99
CA SER A 16 4.36 -0.92 13.61
C SER A 16 5.36 -0.94 12.44
N ARG A 17 5.26 -1.90 11.53
CA ARG A 17 6.25 -2.06 10.45
C ARG A 17 6.07 -1.15 9.24
N HIS A 18 5.06 -0.30 9.20
CA HIS A 18 4.87 0.59 8.05
C HIS A 18 4.90 2.06 8.46
N PRO A 19 5.61 2.92 7.72
CA PRO A 19 5.66 4.35 7.99
C PRO A 19 4.26 4.95 7.81
N GLY A 20 3.84 5.73 8.77
CA GLY A 20 2.57 6.45 8.72
C GLY A 20 1.35 5.68 9.22
N ILE A 21 1.53 4.56 9.94
CA ILE A 21 0.43 3.93 10.67
C ILE A 21 0.26 4.65 12.01
N ASP A 22 -0.86 5.33 12.15
CA ASP A 22 -1.18 6.07 13.38
C ASP A 22 -1.91 5.20 14.42
N HIS A 23 -2.71 4.23 13.95
CA HIS A 23 -3.54 3.40 14.84
C HIS A 23 -3.75 1.98 14.30
N VAL A 24 -3.61 1.00 15.19
CA VAL A 24 -4.11 -0.37 14.93
C VAL A 24 -5.60 -0.39 15.23
N LEU A 25 -6.41 -0.90 14.32
CA LEU A 25 -7.86 -0.98 14.50
C LEU A 25 -8.22 -1.88 15.69
N PRO A 26 -9.05 -1.39 16.62
CA PRO A 26 -9.62 -2.25 17.65
C PRO A 26 -10.55 -3.29 17.00
N SER A 27 -10.73 -4.44 17.67
CA SER A 27 -11.55 -5.55 17.18
C SER A 27 -12.98 -5.14 16.80
N SER A 28 -13.57 -4.16 17.48
CA SER A 28 -14.92 -3.64 17.17
C SER A 28 -14.95 -2.93 15.81
N SER A 29 -13.97 -2.06 15.54
CA SER A 29 -13.87 -1.33 14.28
C SER A 29 -13.48 -2.26 13.13
N LEU A 30 -12.60 -3.25 13.39
CA LEU A 30 -12.26 -4.29 12.43
C LEU A 30 -13.50 -5.09 12.01
N LYS A 31 -14.33 -5.55 12.96
CA LYS A 31 -15.60 -6.24 12.66
C LYS A 31 -16.57 -5.37 11.86
N SER A 32 -16.58 -4.07 12.16
CA SER A 32 -17.39 -3.12 11.39
C SER A 32 -16.87 -2.92 9.98
N LEU A 33 -15.55 -2.97 9.77
CA LEU A 33 -14.94 -2.89 8.42
C LEU A 33 -15.13 -4.20 7.65
N ALA A 34 -15.23 -5.34 8.31
CA ALA A 34 -15.31 -6.68 7.72
C ALA A 34 -16.62 -6.94 6.95
N HIS A 35 -16.88 -6.15 5.94
CA HIS A 35 -17.97 -6.26 4.97
C HIS A 35 -17.50 -5.72 3.62
N PRO A 36 -17.64 -6.43 2.50
CA PRO A 36 -17.08 -6.02 1.21
C PRO A 36 -17.39 -4.57 0.83
N LEU A 37 -18.66 -4.18 0.85
CA LEU A 37 -19.05 -2.81 0.50
C LEU A 37 -18.48 -1.76 1.46
N ARG A 38 -18.30 -2.07 2.76
CA ARG A 38 -17.69 -1.12 3.69
C ARG A 38 -16.21 -0.93 3.43
N VAL A 39 -15.50 -2.00 3.07
CA VAL A 39 -14.09 -1.89 2.64
C VAL A 39 -13.99 -1.02 1.39
N ARG A 40 -14.81 -1.28 0.37
CA ARG A 40 -14.85 -0.49 -0.87
C ARG A 40 -15.16 0.98 -0.62
N ILE A 41 -16.16 1.29 0.21
CA ILE A 41 -16.49 2.68 0.60
C ILE A 41 -15.30 3.34 1.29
N TYR A 42 -14.63 2.65 2.21
CA TYR A 42 -13.48 3.16 2.92
C TYR A 42 -12.31 3.43 1.96
N ASP A 43 -12.08 2.55 0.98
CA ASP A 43 -11.05 2.70 -0.05
C ASP A 43 -11.32 3.89 -0.97
N GLU A 44 -12.58 4.07 -1.42
CA GLU A 44 -12.98 5.21 -2.24
C GLU A 44 -12.71 6.55 -1.53
N LEU A 45 -13.13 6.66 -0.27
CA LEU A 45 -12.88 7.84 0.53
C LEU A 45 -11.39 8.05 0.84
N SER A 46 -10.60 6.98 0.91
CA SER A 46 -9.16 7.05 1.13
C SER A 46 -8.40 7.52 -0.12
N SER A 47 -8.82 7.06 -1.28
CA SER A 47 -8.15 7.31 -2.57
C SER A 47 -8.56 8.63 -3.20
N TYR A 48 -9.84 8.98 -3.13
CA TYR A 48 -10.41 10.10 -3.86
C TYR A 48 -10.92 11.25 -2.97
N GLY A 49 -10.85 11.07 -1.65
CA GLY A 49 -11.26 12.09 -0.69
C GLY A 49 -12.76 12.11 -0.41
N PRO A 50 -13.28 13.22 0.14
CA PRO A 50 -14.67 13.30 0.58
C PRO A 50 -15.68 13.11 -0.55
N MET A 51 -16.75 12.32 -0.28
CA MET A 51 -17.86 12.06 -1.22
C MET A 51 -19.21 12.04 -0.52
N THR A 52 -20.28 12.22 -1.31
CA THR A 52 -21.64 11.99 -0.86
C THR A 52 -22.02 10.52 -0.96
N ALA A 53 -23.09 10.13 -0.23
CA ALA A 53 -23.61 8.76 -0.34
C ALA A 53 -24.08 8.42 -1.77
N SER A 54 -24.63 9.40 -2.51
CA SER A 54 -25.04 9.22 -3.90
C SER A 54 -23.84 9.04 -4.81
N GLY A 55 -22.80 9.90 -4.67
CA GLY A 55 -21.58 9.76 -5.45
C GLY A 55 -20.85 8.44 -5.22
N LEU A 56 -20.83 7.95 -3.96
CA LEU A 56 -20.32 6.61 -3.66
C LEU A 56 -21.19 5.52 -4.29
N GLY A 57 -22.52 5.69 -4.30
CA GLY A 57 -23.42 4.74 -4.94
C GLY A 57 -23.16 4.61 -6.43
N GLU A 58 -23.01 5.72 -7.14
CA GLU A 58 -22.68 5.75 -8.57
C GLU A 58 -21.35 5.05 -8.88
N ARG A 59 -20.31 5.31 -8.08
CA ARG A 59 -18.98 4.72 -8.29
C ARG A 59 -18.91 3.24 -7.96
N LEU A 60 -19.70 2.78 -7.01
CA LEU A 60 -19.66 1.40 -6.51
C LEU A 60 -20.78 0.52 -7.09
N ASP A 61 -21.61 1.06 -8.00
CA ASP A 61 -22.81 0.41 -8.55
C ASP A 61 -23.77 -0.04 -7.43
N GLU A 62 -24.07 0.89 -6.52
CA GLU A 62 -24.89 0.66 -5.33
C GLU A 62 -25.98 1.73 -5.19
N SER A 63 -27.05 1.42 -4.49
CA SER A 63 -28.06 2.42 -4.17
C SER A 63 -27.52 3.44 -3.13
N SER A 64 -27.95 4.69 -3.21
CA SER A 64 -27.63 5.72 -2.21
C SER A 64 -28.14 5.35 -0.80
N GLY A 65 -29.21 4.56 -0.70
CA GLY A 65 -29.71 4.01 0.55
C GLY A 65 -28.74 2.99 1.17
N SER A 66 -28.20 2.07 0.34
CA SER A 66 -27.19 1.10 0.75
C SER A 66 -25.93 1.80 1.25
N THR A 67 -25.38 2.72 0.44
CA THR A 67 -24.17 3.46 0.82
C THR A 67 -24.39 4.32 2.08
N SER A 68 -25.53 5.00 2.23
CA SER A 68 -25.87 5.74 3.44
C SER A 68 -25.93 4.85 4.69
N TYR A 69 -26.48 3.66 4.58
CA TYR A 69 -26.50 2.70 5.69
C TYR A 69 -25.08 2.28 6.10
N HIS A 70 -24.25 1.91 5.13
CA HIS A 70 -22.88 1.47 5.39
C HIS A 70 -21.97 2.59 5.90
N LEU A 71 -22.14 3.83 5.42
CA LEU A 71 -21.44 5.00 5.94
C LEU A 71 -21.74 5.24 7.43
N ARG A 72 -23.00 5.12 7.84
CA ARG A 72 -23.36 5.23 9.28
C ARG A 72 -22.75 4.12 10.13
N GLN A 73 -22.57 2.90 9.59
CA GLN A 73 -21.89 1.84 10.32
C GLN A 73 -20.39 2.13 10.46
N LEU A 74 -19.76 2.66 9.42
CA LEU A 74 -18.36 3.08 9.44
C LEU A 74 -18.16 4.28 10.38
N GLU A 75 -19.09 5.23 10.40
CA GLU A 75 -19.08 6.37 11.33
C GLU A 75 -19.13 5.92 12.80
N ARG A 76 -20.05 5.02 13.15
CA ARG A 76 -20.14 4.44 14.50
C ARG A 76 -18.86 3.71 14.93
N ALA A 77 -18.13 3.18 13.97
CA ALA A 77 -16.84 2.52 14.19
C ALA A 77 -15.66 3.52 14.22
N GLY A 78 -15.91 4.81 14.00
CA GLY A 78 -14.87 5.85 13.97
C GLY A 78 -13.99 5.83 12.71
N LEU A 79 -14.39 5.11 11.66
CA LEU A 79 -13.61 4.95 10.43
C LEU A 79 -13.84 6.07 9.41
N VAL A 80 -15.05 6.62 9.40
CA VAL A 80 -15.42 7.78 8.58
C VAL A 80 -16.13 8.80 9.45
N ARG A 81 -16.20 10.03 8.97
CA ARG A 81 -16.94 11.11 9.60
C ARG A 81 -17.61 11.99 8.56
N GLU A 82 -18.62 12.76 8.99
CA GLU A 82 -19.21 13.78 8.14
C GLU A 82 -18.27 14.99 8.00
N ASP A 83 -18.02 15.41 6.77
CA ASP A 83 -17.33 16.67 6.48
C ASP A 83 -18.36 17.81 6.47
N THR A 84 -18.52 18.45 7.61
CA THR A 84 -19.48 19.55 7.79
C THR A 84 -19.04 20.86 7.13
N THR A 85 -17.83 20.92 6.58
CA THR A 85 -17.33 22.10 5.86
C THR A 85 -17.79 22.13 4.41
N ARG A 86 -18.28 20.98 3.90
CA ARG A 86 -18.79 20.80 2.53
C ARG A 86 -20.31 20.64 2.53
N GLY A 87 -20.88 20.83 1.35
CA GLY A 87 -22.31 20.66 1.12
C GLY A 87 -23.11 21.92 1.34
N LYS A 88 -24.25 21.99 0.63
CA LYS A 88 -25.28 23.03 0.80
C LYS A 88 -26.61 22.32 1.03
N GLY A 89 -27.29 22.68 2.11
CA GLY A 89 -28.63 22.17 2.39
C GLY A 89 -28.63 20.76 3.03
N ARG A 90 -29.27 19.77 2.37
CA ARG A 90 -29.46 18.41 2.93
C ARG A 90 -28.39 17.41 2.50
N GLU A 91 -27.41 17.82 1.73
CA GLU A 91 -26.38 16.96 1.20
C GLU A 91 -25.30 16.73 2.27
N ARG A 92 -25.05 15.46 2.61
CA ARG A 92 -23.99 15.07 3.55
C ARG A 92 -22.78 14.59 2.78
N TRP A 93 -21.61 15.17 3.12
CA TRP A 93 -20.32 14.75 2.64
C TRP A 93 -19.62 13.90 3.69
N TRP A 94 -19.00 12.84 3.25
CA TRP A 94 -18.32 11.89 4.11
C TRP A 94 -16.85 11.84 3.75
N GLU A 95 -16.01 11.80 4.76
CA GLU A 95 -14.57 11.63 4.59
C GLU A 95 -14.06 10.54 5.51
N ARG A 96 -12.90 9.96 5.15
CA ARG A 96 -12.17 9.07 6.03
C ARG A 96 -11.73 9.82 7.28
N THR A 97 -11.86 9.22 8.45
CA THR A 97 -11.28 9.78 9.69
C THR A 97 -9.76 9.94 9.49
N PRO A 98 -9.17 11.12 9.82
CA PRO A 98 -7.75 11.34 9.69
C PRO A 98 -6.92 10.33 10.48
N GLY A 99 -5.74 10.03 9.94
CA GLY A 99 -4.85 9.01 10.48
C GLY A 99 -4.79 7.78 9.59
N SER A 100 -3.69 7.05 9.64
CA SER A 100 -3.54 5.78 8.94
C SER A 100 -3.98 4.65 9.85
N ILE A 101 -4.73 3.70 9.31
CA ILE A 101 -5.14 2.50 10.03
C ILE A 101 -4.29 1.30 9.63
N ALA A 102 -3.94 0.48 10.62
CA ALA A 102 -3.46 -0.88 10.40
C ALA A 102 -4.49 -1.88 10.89
N ILE A 103 -4.59 -3.01 10.20
CA ILE A 103 -5.26 -4.18 10.74
C ILE A 103 -4.26 -5.03 11.55
N PRO A 104 -4.72 -5.74 12.59
CA PRO A 104 -3.87 -6.66 13.34
C PRO A 104 -3.26 -7.72 12.42
N ASP A 105 -2.04 -8.16 12.73
CA ASP A 105 -1.46 -9.33 12.04
C ASP A 105 -2.32 -10.58 12.32
N ALA A 106 -2.84 -11.20 11.26
CA ALA A 106 -3.66 -12.41 11.38
C ALA A 106 -2.96 -13.55 12.14
N ARG A 107 -1.60 -13.59 12.13
CA ARG A 107 -0.80 -14.59 12.85
C ARG A 107 -0.81 -14.39 14.37
N SER A 108 -1.00 -13.15 14.82
CA SER A 108 -1.10 -12.82 16.25
C SER A 108 -2.47 -13.17 16.87
N LEU A 109 -3.46 -13.52 16.04
CA LEU A 109 -4.83 -13.80 16.47
C LEU A 109 -5.07 -15.32 16.55
N PRO A 110 -5.90 -15.79 17.50
CA PRO A 110 -6.21 -17.21 17.66
C PRO A 110 -6.76 -17.81 16.36
N ALA A 111 -6.32 -19.02 16.03
CA ALA A 111 -6.82 -19.74 14.87
C ALA A 111 -8.34 -19.95 14.98
N GLY A 112 -9.08 -19.63 13.89
CA GLY A 112 -10.53 -19.76 13.85
C GLY A 112 -11.31 -18.66 14.59
N SER A 113 -10.66 -17.67 15.22
CA SER A 113 -11.36 -16.57 15.86
C SER A 113 -12.11 -15.69 14.84
N ALA A 114 -13.18 -15.05 15.28
CA ALA A 114 -13.95 -14.12 14.45
C ALA A 114 -13.11 -12.92 14.01
N GLU A 115 -12.17 -12.48 14.86
CA GLU A 115 -11.21 -11.42 14.54
C GLU A 115 -10.29 -11.83 13.40
N ARG A 116 -9.74 -13.03 13.43
CA ARG A 116 -8.87 -13.55 12.36
C ARG A 116 -9.61 -13.70 11.04
N LEU A 117 -10.87 -14.11 11.08
CA LEU A 117 -11.74 -14.17 9.89
C LEU A 117 -12.02 -12.77 9.36
N ALA A 118 -12.27 -11.80 10.23
CA ALA A 118 -12.49 -10.41 9.85
C ALA A 118 -11.23 -9.79 9.18
N VAL A 119 -10.04 -10.04 9.74
CA VAL A 119 -8.77 -9.63 9.11
C VAL A 119 -8.67 -10.17 7.70
N LYS A 120 -8.84 -11.50 7.55
CA LYS A 120 -8.73 -12.14 6.22
C LYS A 120 -9.72 -11.58 5.21
N LEU A 121 -10.95 -11.28 5.62
CA LEU A 121 -11.95 -10.69 4.74
C LEU A 121 -11.52 -9.29 4.27
N VAL A 122 -11.01 -8.46 5.18
CA VAL A 122 -10.54 -7.11 4.84
C VAL A 122 -9.30 -7.18 3.93
N GLU A 123 -8.33 -8.04 4.25
CA GLU A 123 -7.13 -8.26 3.42
C GLU A 123 -7.49 -8.71 2.01
N ASP A 124 -8.43 -9.65 1.88
CA ASP A 124 -8.88 -10.20 0.61
C ASP A 124 -9.59 -9.14 -0.26
N GLU A 125 -10.44 -8.31 0.36
CA GLU A 125 -11.10 -7.22 -0.36
C GLU A 125 -10.11 -6.13 -0.78
N TRP A 126 -9.15 -5.77 0.08
CA TRP A 126 -8.08 -4.84 -0.29
C TRP A 126 -7.20 -5.38 -1.41
N PHE A 127 -6.95 -6.68 -1.42
CA PHE A 127 -6.19 -7.32 -2.50
C PHE A 127 -6.94 -7.20 -3.83
N ARG A 128 -8.25 -7.53 -3.85
CA ARG A 128 -9.09 -7.38 -5.04
C ARG A 128 -9.16 -5.95 -5.55
N SER A 129 -9.38 -4.99 -4.64
CA SER A 129 -9.44 -3.56 -4.99
C SER A 129 -8.14 -3.09 -5.66
N ARG A 130 -6.99 -3.47 -5.09
CA ARG A 130 -5.67 -3.13 -5.65
C ARG A 130 -5.42 -3.77 -7.01
N GLU A 131 -5.78 -5.03 -7.15
CA GLU A 131 -5.65 -5.77 -8.40
C GLU A 131 -6.53 -5.13 -9.50
N GLN A 132 -7.76 -4.77 -9.17
CA GLN A 132 -8.67 -4.12 -10.08
C GLN A 132 -8.15 -2.74 -10.52
N ASN A 133 -7.73 -1.88 -9.60
CA ASN A 133 -7.19 -0.56 -9.94
C ASN A 133 -5.96 -0.66 -10.85
N PHE A 134 -5.08 -1.61 -10.57
CA PHE A 134 -3.90 -1.85 -11.41
C PHE A 134 -4.29 -2.38 -12.79
N ARG A 135 -5.26 -3.28 -12.85
CA ARG A 135 -5.78 -3.82 -14.11
C ARG A 135 -6.42 -2.73 -14.97
N GLU A 136 -7.23 -1.85 -14.38
CA GLU A 136 -7.82 -0.70 -15.07
C GLU A 136 -6.73 0.22 -15.64
N PHE A 137 -5.71 0.53 -14.85
CA PHE A 137 -4.55 1.29 -15.34
C PHE A 137 -3.88 0.63 -16.55
N VAL A 138 -3.63 -0.69 -16.50
CA VAL A 138 -2.95 -1.41 -17.61
C VAL A 138 -3.80 -1.50 -18.86
N LEU A 139 -5.13 -1.64 -18.73
CA LEU A 139 -6.03 -1.86 -19.87
C LEU A 139 -6.58 -0.57 -20.48
N GLU A 140 -6.72 0.48 -19.69
CA GLU A 140 -7.47 1.68 -20.08
C GLU A 140 -6.66 2.97 -19.85
N GLY A 141 -5.49 2.88 -19.21
CA GLY A 141 -4.69 4.04 -18.84
C GLY A 141 -4.31 4.91 -20.02
N ASP A 142 -3.98 4.32 -21.15
CA ASP A 142 -3.62 5.00 -22.41
C ASP A 142 -4.79 5.79 -23.03
N GLN A 143 -6.03 5.43 -22.69
CA GLN A 143 -7.23 6.12 -23.17
C GLN A 143 -7.65 7.30 -22.27
N VAL A 144 -7.18 7.32 -21.01
CA VAL A 144 -7.63 8.24 -19.97
C VAL A 144 -6.54 9.20 -19.50
N LEU A 145 -5.28 8.78 -19.58
CA LEU A 145 -4.12 9.51 -19.07
C LEU A 145 -3.32 10.11 -20.22
N GLY A 146 -2.69 11.26 -20.00
CA GLY A 146 -1.71 11.83 -20.91
C GLY A 146 -0.35 11.16 -20.76
N ASP A 147 0.50 11.32 -21.79
CA ASP A 147 1.84 10.72 -21.87
C ASP A 147 2.71 11.08 -20.65
N ASP A 148 2.56 12.28 -20.11
CA ASP A 148 3.24 12.76 -18.89
C ASP A 148 3.00 11.89 -17.66
N TRP A 149 1.85 11.24 -17.57
CA TRP A 149 1.53 10.27 -16.51
C TRP A 149 1.97 8.85 -16.85
N LEU A 150 1.87 8.46 -18.11
CA LEU A 150 2.24 7.12 -18.57
C LEU A 150 3.78 6.92 -18.52
N ASP A 151 4.54 7.94 -18.88
CA ASP A 151 6.02 7.91 -18.91
C ASP A 151 6.66 7.77 -17.52
N VAL A 152 5.96 8.18 -16.46
CA VAL A 152 6.45 8.11 -15.07
C VAL A 152 5.85 6.96 -14.25
N ALA A 153 4.86 6.26 -14.79
CA ALA A 153 4.28 5.10 -14.15
C ALA A 153 5.18 3.87 -14.31
N THR A 154 5.17 2.99 -13.32
CA THR A 154 5.96 1.75 -13.36
C THR A 154 5.16 0.55 -12.86
N SER A 155 5.46 -0.63 -13.42
CA SER A 155 4.87 -1.92 -13.04
C SER A 155 5.91 -3.04 -13.02
N ASP A 156 7.10 -2.75 -12.50
CA ASP A 156 8.24 -3.65 -12.55
C ASP A 156 8.11 -4.84 -11.60
N THR A 157 8.68 -5.97 -12.01
CA THR A 157 8.88 -7.14 -11.16
C THR A 157 10.36 -7.44 -11.05
N ILE A 158 10.87 -7.46 -9.82
CA ILE A 158 12.28 -7.74 -9.51
C ILE A 158 12.36 -9.03 -8.70
N ASN A 159 13.24 -9.95 -9.12
CA ASN A 159 13.49 -11.20 -8.41
C ASN A 159 14.89 -11.20 -7.82
N LEU A 160 14.98 -11.29 -6.50
CA LEU A 160 16.22 -11.31 -5.74
C LEU A 160 16.28 -12.56 -4.86
N ARG A 161 17.48 -12.94 -4.45
CA ARG A 161 17.70 -13.95 -3.41
C ARG A 161 18.20 -13.25 -2.15
N LEU A 162 17.35 -13.15 -1.15
CA LEU A 162 17.61 -12.42 0.08
C LEU A 162 17.41 -13.33 1.30
N THR A 163 18.19 -13.09 2.35
CA THR A 163 17.87 -13.61 3.69
C THR A 163 16.73 -12.81 4.32
N PRO A 164 16.10 -13.30 5.40
CA PRO A 164 15.08 -12.53 6.13
C PRO A 164 15.57 -11.16 6.58
N ASP A 165 16.84 -11.06 7.06
CA ASP A 165 17.42 -9.79 7.52
C ASP A 165 17.64 -8.83 6.35
N GLN A 166 18.12 -9.31 5.20
CA GLN A 166 18.29 -8.50 4.01
C GLN A 166 16.95 -8.00 3.45
N LEU A 167 15.93 -8.87 3.45
CA LEU A 167 14.58 -8.46 3.07
C LEU A 167 14.03 -7.40 4.05
N GLY A 168 14.26 -7.58 5.35
CA GLY A 168 13.87 -6.62 6.37
C GLY A 168 14.54 -5.25 6.19
N ALA A 169 15.84 -5.23 5.88
CA ALA A 169 16.58 -4.01 5.59
C ALA A 169 16.04 -3.30 4.33
N LEU A 170 15.82 -4.04 3.25
CA LEU A 170 15.22 -3.48 2.02
C LEU A 170 13.86 -2.84 2.28
N VAL A 171 12.98 -3.51 3.02
CA VAL A 171 11.66 -2.97 3.37
C VAL A 171 11.80 -1.70 4.20
N ALA A 172 12.73 -1.67 5.17
CA ALA A 172 12.96 -0.49 5.99
C ALA A 172 13.45 0.71 5.15
N ASP A 173 14.33 0.51 4.18
CA ASP A 173 14.80 1.57 3.28
C ASP A 173 13.67 2.12 2.41
N ILE A 174 12.82 1.24 1.86
CA ILE A 174 11.63 1.64 1.11
C ILE A 174 10.70 2.48 1.99
N ASP A 175 10.49 2.07 3.24
CA ASP A 175 9.64 2.77 4.19
C ASP A 175 10.14 4.19 4.47
N VAL A 176 11.46 4.40 4.58
CA VAL A 176 12.06 5.74 4.72
C VAL A 176 11.74 6.62 3.53
N VAL A 177 11.87 6.08 2.32
CA VAL A 177 11.56 6.82 1.08
C VAL A 177 10.07 7.19 1.03
N LEU A 178 9.19 6.23 1.27
CA LEU A 178 7.73 6.46 1.27
C LEU A 178 7.32 7.49 2.29
N LYS A 179 7.82 7.39 3.51
CA LYS A 179 7.52 8.34 4.58
C LYS A 179 7.83 9.78 4.16
N ARG A 180 8.97 10.01 3.51
CA ARG A 180 9.35 11.34 3.02
C ARG A 180 8.31 11.90 2.05
N TYR A 181 7.81 11.09 1.10
CA TYR A 181 6.79 11.51 0.14
C TYR A 181 5.42 11.69 0.79
N ILE A 182 5.03 10.80 1.70
CA ILE A 182 3.79 10.92 2.46
C ILE A 182 3.78 12.24 3.25
N ASP A 183 4.85 12.53 4.01
CA ASP A 183 4.93 13.74 4.82
C ASP A 183 4.89 15.02 3.97
N ALA A 184 5.51 14.98 2.77
CA ALA A 184 5.54 16.11 1.84
C ALA A 184 4.18 16.38 1.16
N HIS A 185 3.39 15.35 0.87
CA HIS A 185 2.20 15.47 0.00
C HIS A 185 0.86 15.15 0.68
N LYS A 186 0.86 14.67 1.93
CA LYS A 186 -0.36 14.24 2.64
C LYS A 186 -1.38 15.36 2.88
N ARG A 187 -0.92 16.61 3.04
CA ARG A 187 -1.77 17.69 3.56
C ARG A 187 -2.34 18.62 2.51
N THR A 188 -1.66 18.83 1.41
CA THR A 188 -2.06 19.81 0.39
C THR A 188 -1.76 19.25 -0.98
N PRO A 189 -2.79 18.85 -1.75
CA PRO A 189 -2.59 18.46 -3.14
C PRO A 189 -1.99 19.62 -3.93
N SER A 190 -0.96 19.36 -4.72
CA SER A 190 -0.40 20.34 -5.65
C SER A 190 -1.35 20.54 -6.84
N PRO A 191 -1.40 21.73 -7.45
CA PRO A 191 -2.15 21.93 -8.70
C PRO A 191 -1.71 20.89 -9.74
N GLY A 192 -2.68 20.25 -10.39
CA GLY A 192 -2.42 19.18 -11.38
C GLY A 192 -2.13 17.81 -10.80
N SER A 193 -2.07 17.64 -9.47
CA SER A 193 -1.89 16.32 -8.86
C SER A 193 -3.11 15.43 -9.05
N ARG A 194 -2.89 14.12 -9.15
CA ARG A 194 -3.91 13.06 -9.18
C ARG A 194 -3.71 12.09 -8.01
N PRO A 195 -4.73 11.37 -7.59
CA PRO A 195 -4.55 10.21 -6.74
C PRO A 195 -3.60 9.20 -7.39
N VAL A 196 -2.58 8.77 -6.65
CA VAL A 196 -1.61 7.75 -7.09
C VAL A 196 -1.63 6.64 -6.05
N GLN A 197 -1.74 5.40 -6.51
CA GLN A 197 -1.67 4.22 -5.66
C GLN A 197 -0.32 3.53 -5.85
N ILE A 198 0.37 3.25 -4.75
CA ILE A 198 1.65 2.55 -4.72
C ILE A 198 1.46 1.22 -4.01
N HIS A 199 1.75 0.12 -4.71
CA HIS A 199 1.72 -1.22 -4.13
C HIS A 199 3.13 -1.73 -3.95
N ILE A 200 3.50 -2.08 -2.73
CA ILE A 200 4.78 -2.72 -2.43
C ILE A 200 4.51 -4.09 -1.85
N ASN A 201 4.91 -5.11 -2.58
CA ASN A 201 4.81 -6.50 -2.19
C ASN A 201 6.19 -7.13 -2.25
N ALA A 202 6.82 -7.31 -1.09
CA ALA A 202 8.12 -7.98 -0.96
C ALA A 202 7.94 -9.23 -0.09
N PHE A 203 8.00 -10.42 -0.70
CA PHE A 203 7.68 -11.68 -0.05
C PHE A 203 8.49 -12.83 -0.64
N PRO A 204 8.79 -13.88 0.15
CA PRO A 204 9.45 -15.08 -0.38
C PRO A 204 8.50 -15.89 -1.27
N LEU A 205 9.01 -16.38 -2.40
CA LEU A 205 8.26 -17.29 -3.24
C LEU A 205 8.07 -18.64 -2.54
N MET A 206 6.84 -19.13 -2.48
CA MET A 206 6.47 -20.35 -1.72
C MET A 206 7.06 -21.63 -2.29
N ARG A 207 7.50 -21.63 -3.57
CA ARG A 207 8.08 -22.80 -4.26
C ARG A 207 9.63 -22.74 -4.36
N GLY A 208 10.27 -21.77 -3.66
CA GLY A 208 11.71 -21.61 -3.66
C GLY A 208 12.35 -22.35 -2.48
N GLU A 209 13.42 -23.14 -2.72
CA GLU A 209 14.23 -23.67 -1.64
C GLU A 209 15.26 -22.64 -1.18
N PRO A 210 15.57 -22.56 0.13
CA PRO A 210 16.68 -21.76 0.62
C PRO A 210 17.99 -22.27 0.02
N THR A 211 18.87 -21.36 -0.39
CA THR A 211 20.22 -21.73 -0.80
C THR A 211 20.95 -22.34 0.39
N ALA A 212 21.50 -23.57 0.24
CA ALA A 212 22.28 -24.23 1.30
C ALA A 212 23.39 -23.26 1.74
N GLY A 213 23.49 -23.02 3.06
CA GLY A 213 24.37 -22.01 3.61
C GLY A 213 25.85 -22.35 3.36
N THR A 214 26.43 -21.64 2.39
CA THR A 214 27.87 -21.41 2.39
C THR A 214 28.06 -20.18 3.28
N THR A 215 28.82 -20.33 4.36
CA THR A 215 29.25 -19.20 5.21
C THR A 215 30.05 -18.26 4.33
N ALA A 216 29.40 -17.21 3.81
CA ALA A 216 30.09 -16.18 3.04
C ALA A 216 30.83 -15.26 4.01
N PRO A 217 32.10 -14.89 3.73
CA PRO A 217 32.81 -13.90 4.52
C PRO A 217 32.10 -12.56 4.38
N ALA A 218 31.87 -11.90 5.52
CA ALA A 218 31.44 -10.52 5.56
C ALA A 218 32.50 -9.65 4.85
N THR A 219 32.10 -8.87 3.93
CA THR A 219 32.56 -7.54 3.48
C THR A 219 32.42 -7.38 1.96
N ALA A 220 31.43 -6.64 1.55
CA ALA A 220 31.52 -5.82 0.35
C ALA A 220 30.94 -4.45 0.71
N ASP A 221 31.85 -3.48 0.83
CA ASP A 221 31.61 -2.05 0.98
C ASP A 221 30.80 -1.53 -0.22
N PRO A 222 29.65 -0.82 -0.04
CA PRO A 222 28.89 -0.26 -1.16
C PRO A 222 29.44 1.10 -1.59
N GLY A 223 30.73 1.17 -1.92
CA GLY A 223 31.38 2.42 -2.27
C GLY A 223 32.27 2.34 -3.50
N THR A 224 31.73 1.90 -4.65
CA THR A 224 32.38 2.24 -5.93
C THR A 224 31.35 2.19 -7.05
N ALA A 225 30.79 3.35 -7.39
CA ALA A 225 30.05 3.54 -8.62
C ALA A 225 31.03 3.38 -9.80
N ALA A 226 30.88 2.31 -10.55
CA ALA A 226 31.59 2.12 -11.80
C ALA A 226 30.96 3.03 -12.86
N THR A 227 31.75 3.97 -13.34
CA THR A 227 31.50 4.80 -14.51
C THR A 227 31.37 3.89 -15.74
N ALA A 228 30.21 3.84 -16.37
CA ALA A 228 30.04 3.17 -17.65
C ALA A 228 30.64 4.04 -18.73
N GLU A 229 31.77 3.60 -19.29
CA GLU A 229 32.33 4.13 -20.54
C GLU A 229 31.43 3.76 -21.72
N THR A 230 30.98 4.79 -22.41
CA THR A 230 30.27 4.70 -23.69
C THR A 230 31.26 4.29 -24.80
N ALA A 231 31.22 3.06 -25.22
CA ALA A 231 31.94 2.62 -26.41
C ALA A 231 31.13 3.00 -27.66
N THR A 232 31.56 4.05 -28.34
CA THR A 232 31.10 4.45 -29.67
C THR A 232 31.69 3.46 -30.70
N THR A 233 30.83 2.66 -31.30
CA THR A 233 31.23 1.82 -32.43
C THR A 233 31.05 2.63 -33.72
N GLU A 234 32.16 3.07 -34.28
CA GLU A 234 32.31 3.69 -35.58
C GLU A 234 32.09 2.61 -36.67
N SER A 235 31.07 2.78 -37.51
CA SER A 235 30.80 1.92 -38.66
C SER A 235 31.54 2.47 -39.87
N ALA A 236 32.58 1.77 -40.28
CA ALA A 236 33.30 2.07 -41.54
C ALA A 236 32.48 1.60 -42.74
N ASP A 237 32.20 2.55 -43.59
CA ASP A 237 31.76 2.44 -44.96
C ASP A 237 32.76 1.60 -45.82
N THR A 238 32.27 0.64 -46.59
CA THR A 238 33.00 0.10 -47.73
C THR A 238 32.06 -0.16 -48.90
N THR A 239 32.02 0.83 -49.78
CA THR A 239 31.58 0.74 -51.14
C THR A 239 32.38 -0.32 -51.90
N LYS A 240 31.76 -1.21 -52.66
CA LYS A 240 32.22 -1.64 -53.98
C LYS A 240 31.17 -2.41 -54.80
N GLU A 241 30.75 -1.77 -55.85
CA GLU A 241 30.53 -2.23 -57.25
C GLU A 241 30.42 -3.73 -57.53
N ARG A 242 29.25 -4.16 -58.00
CA ARG A 242 28.98 -4.55 -59.42
C ARG A 242 27.52 -4.88 -59.59
#